data_65432df9eddd2cbc1b1ebd15971169dc
#
_entry.id   65432df9eddd2cbc1b1ebd15971169dc
#
_cell.length_a   1.000
_cell.length_b   1.000
_cell.length_c   1.000
_cell.angle_alpha   90.00
_cell.angle_beta   90.00
_cell.angle_gamma   90.00
#
_symmetry.space_group_name_H-M   'P 1'
#
loop_
_entity.id
_entity.type
_entity.pdbx_description
1 polymer ?
#
loop_
_entity_poly.entity_id
_entity_poly.type
_entity_poly.pdbx_seq_one_letter_code
_entity_poly.pdbx_strand_id
1 'polypeptide(L)'
;MTGPSRRNGARRKARAAARKRSSKGVLLKGMSGRLPSRILENPVFRERLHEIMHRYAGIYALYKGNRLYYTGLTRNLLGRINWHLKDRHANKWDHFIIFRIKKVPYLKDVETLVHHLVDTRGNRSKGKVPRDADINRILRDVLRDHERNIKEFKRALR
;
A
#
# COMPACT_ATOMS: atom_id res chain seq x y z
N MET A 1 -11.60 55.58 11.28
CA MET A 1 -12.13 54.42 10.56
C MET A 1 -10.95 53.69 9.91
N THR A 2 -10.47 52.64 10.54
CA THR A 2 -9.31 51.84 10.07
C THR A 2 -9.85 50.59 9.37
N GLY A 3 -9.58 50.49 8.05
CA GLY A 3 -10.05 49.42 7.20
C GLY A 3 -9.38 48.06 7.51
N PRO A 4 -10.02 46.91 7.22
CA PRO A 4 -9.51 45.58 7.55
C PRO A 4 -8.28 45.25 6.76
N SER A 5 -7.22 44.89 7.48
CA SER A 5 -5.89 44.58 7.09
C SER A 5 -5.77 43.58 5.91
N ARG A 6 -5.16 44.04 4.81
CA ARG A 6 -4.78 43.21 3.61
C ARG A 6 -3.89 42.01 3.95
N ARG A 7 -3.30 41.93 5.15
CA ARG A 7 -2.44 40.83 5.62
C ARG A 7 -3.20 39.51 5.86
N ASN A 8 -4.49 39.55 6.21
CA ASN A 8 -5.27 38.34 6.46
C ASN A 8 -5.65 37.57 5.18
N GLY A 9 -5.84 38.28 4.06
CA GLY A 9 -6.15 37.70 2.77
C GLY A 9 -4.97 36.90 2.17
N ALA A 10 -3.77 37.45 2.28
CA ALA A 10 -2.55 36.80 1.79
C ALA A 10 -2.23 35.51 2.59
N ARG A 11 -2.39 35.52 3.92
CA ARG A 11 -2.21 34.33 4.77
C ARG A 11 -3.23 33.22 4.47
N ARG A 12 -4.49 33.58 4.21
CA ARG A 12 -5.53 32.60 3.81
C ARG A 12 -5.24 31.99 2.44
N LYS A 13 -4.81 32.77 1.46
CA LYS A 13 -4.41 32.29 0.13
C LYS A 13 -3.15 31.41 0.19
N ALA A 14 -2.14 31.77 1.00
CA ALA A 14 -0.94 30.97 1.20
C ALA A 14 -1.25 29.61 1.91
N ARG A 15 -2.11 29.61 2.93
CA ARG A 15 -2.58 28.38 3.60
C ARG A 15 -3.42 27.49 2.66
N ALA A 16 -4.29 28.07 1.82
CA ALA A 16 -5.07 27.35 0.84
C ALA A 16 -4.18 26.75 -0.27
N ALA A 17 -3.16 27.49 -0.72
CA ALA A 17 -2.18 27.02 -1.70
C ALA A 17 -1.26 25.91 -1.13
N ALA A 18 -0.81 26.03 0.12
CA ALA A 18 -0.05 25.01 0.83
C ALA A 18 -0.89 23.72 1.02
N ARG A 19 -2.17 23.84 1.37
CA ARG A 19 -3.10 22.72 1.49
C ARG A 19 -3.38 22.03 0.15
N LYS A 20 -3.41 22.78 -0.95
CA LYS A 20 -3.57 22.27 -2.32
C LYS A 20 -2.29 21.58 -2.85
N ARG A 21 -1.11 22.04 -2.42
CA ARG A 21 0.19 21.40 -2.74
C ARG A 21 0.38 20.08 -1.98
N SER A 22 0.01 19.99 -0.70
CA SER A 22 0.13 18.76 0.09
C SER A 22 -0.79 17.65 -0.42
N SER A 23 -1.89 17.97 -1.12
CA SER A 23 -2.83 16.98 -1.64
C SER A 23 -2.41 16.33 -2.98
N LYS A 24 -1.46 16.90 -3.71
CA LYS A 24 -1.07 16.42 -5.05
C LYS A 24 -0.16 15.18 -5.05
N GLY A 25 0.51 14.87 -3.94
CA GLY A 25 1.48 13.78 -3.84
C GLY A 25 1.09 12.62 -2.91
N VAL A 26 0.01 12.74 -2.13
CA VAL A 26 -0.33 11.77 -1.09
C VAL A 26 -1.01 10.55 -1.71
N LEU A 27 -0.29 9.41 -1.72
CA LEU A 27 -0.82 8.11 -2.12
C LEU A 27 -1.84 7.61 -1.10
N LEU A 28 -1.53 7.71 0.19
CA LEU A 28 -2.38 7.27 1.29
C LEU A 28 -3.40 8.35 1.65
N LYS A 29 -4.69 8.03 1.51
CA LYS A 29 -5.80 8.95 1.84
C LYS A 29 -6.30 8.81 3.28
N GLY A 30 -6.00 7.69 3.92
CA GLY A 30 -6.37 7.41 5.30
C GLY A 30 -5.96 6.00 5.71
N MET A 31 -5.86 5.81 7.01
CA MET A 31 -5.51 4.54 7.64
C MET A 31 -6.39 4.35 8.87
N SER A 32 -6.85 3.11 9.12
CA SER A 32 -7.46 2.76 10.41
C SER A 32 -6.40 2.41 11.43
N GLY A 33 -6.75 2.49 12.72
CA GLY A 33 -6.08 1.71 13.74
C GLY A 33 -6.32 0.21 13.53
N ARG A 34 -5.80 -0.59 14.45
CA ARG A 34 -6.02 -2.04 14.47
C ARG A 34 -7.43 -2.33 14.98
N LEU A 35 -8.28 -2.87 14.12
CA LEU A 35 -9.69 -3.14 14.39
C LEU A 35 -9.90 -4.64 14.60
N PRO A 36 -10.62 -5.08 15.64
CA PRO A 36 -10.93 -6.50 15.85
C PRO A 36 -11.97 -6.98 14.82
N SER A 37 -11.83 -8.22 14.35
CA SER A 37 -12.74 -8.82 13.34
C SER A 37 -14.20 -8.83 13.78
N ARG A 38 -14.45 -9.01 15.08
CA ARG A 38 -15.79 -9.03 15.68
C ARG A 38 -16.65 -7.79 15.41
N ILE A 39 -16.04 -6.64 15.11
CA ILE A 39 -16.80 -5.44 14.75
C ILE A 39 -17.58 -5.62 13.43
N LEU A 40 -17.15 -6.51 12.55
CA LEU A 40 -17.83 -6.82 11.29
C LEU A 40 -19.07 -7.68 11.50
N GLU A 41 -19.17 -8.37 12.63
CA GLU A 41 -20.32 -9.22 13.00
C GLU A 41 -21.45 -8.36 13.61
N ASN A 42 -21.11 -7.22 14.19
CA ASN A 42 -22.08 -6.30 14.77
C ASN A 42 -22.73 -5.45 13.67
N PRO A 43 -24.07 -5.50 13.50
CA PRO A 43 -24.78 -4.79 12.44
C PRO A 43 -24.54 -3.28 12.46
N VAL A 44 -24.55 -2.66 13.64
CA VAL A 44 -24.39 -1.21 13.81
C VAL A 44 -23.01 -0.76 13.37
N PHE A 45 -21.95 -1.44 13.82
CA PHE A 45 -20.58 -1.13 13.42
C PHE A 45 -20.34 -1.41 11.94
N ARG A 46 -20.91 -2.50 11.41
CA ARG A 46 -20.81 -2.84 9.98
C ARG A 46 -21.45 -1.77 9.11
N GLU A 47 -22.59 -1.22 9.51
CA GLU A 47 -23.26 -0.13 8.79
C GLU A 47 -22.41 1.15 8.80
N ARG A 48 -21.88 1.54 9.95
CA ARG A 48 -20.97 2.68 10.05
C ARG A 48 -19.68 2.50 9.24
N LEU A 49 -19.10 1.33 9.26
CA LEU A 49 -17.95 1.02 8.41
C LEU A 49 -18.34 1.07 6.92
N HIS A 50 -19.54 0.62 6.57
CA HIS A 50 -20.04 0.71 5.20
C HIS A 50 -20.17 2.17 4.73
N GLU A 51 -20.76 3.05 5.53
CA GLU A 51 -20.87 4.47 5.22
C GLU A 51 -19.49 5.12 4.98
N ILE A 52 -18.50 4.78 5.82
CA ILE A 52 -17.16 5.36 5.76
C ILE A 52 -16.31 4.74 4.65
N MET A 53 -16.54 3.46 4.31
CA MET A 53 -15.59 2.65 3.52
C MET A 53 -16.19 2.06 2.25
N HIS A 54 -17.46 2.30 1.98
CA HIS A 54 -18.10 1.81 0.78
C HIS A 54 -17.37 2.29 -0.48
N ARG A 55 -17.06 1.35 -1.39
CA ARG A 55 -16.36 1.59 -2.66
C ARG A 55 -14.97 2.22 -2.55
N TYR A 56 -14.32 2.19 -1.38
CA TYR A 56 -12.94 2.63 -1.30
C TYR A 56 -11.97 1.52 -1.71
N ALA A 57 -11.08 1.91 -2.60
CA ALA A 57 -9.92 1.09 -2.97
C ALA A 57 -8.80 1.24 -1.93
N GLY A 58 -8.03 0.19 -1.75
CA GLY A 58 -6.90 0.24 -0.85
C GLY A 58 -6.27 -1.11 -0.57
N ILE A 59 -5.37 -1.09 0.40
CA ILE A 59 -4.70 -2.27 0.94
C ILE A 59 -5.27 -2.53 2.33
N TYR A 60 -5.36 -3.79 2.69
CA TYR A 60 -5.70 -4.23 4.03
C TYR A 60 -4.70 -5.26 4.51
N ALA A 61 -4.52 -5.31 5.82
CA ALA A 61 -3.67 -6.26 6.51
C ALA A 61 -4.50 -7.01 7.55
N LEU A 62 -4.45 -8.33 7.52
CA LEU A 62 -5.09 -9.21 8.49
C LEU A 62 -4.05 -9.74 9.47
N TYR A 63 -4.39 -9.78 10.75
CA TYR A 63 -3.49 -10.19 11.82
C TYR A 63 -4.10 -11.36 12.62
N LYS A 64 -3.23 -12.24 13.10
CA LYS A 64 -3.54 -13.22 14.15
C LYS A 64 -2.71 -12.89 15.38
N GLY A 65 -3.37 -12.46 16.45
CA GLY A 65 -2.65 -11.84 17.56
C GLY A 65 -1.77 -10.69 17.07
N ASN A 66 -0.50 -10.65 17.40
CA ASN A 66 0.43 -9.60 16.95
C ASN A 66 1.12 -9.89 15.61
N ARG A 67 0.83 -11.02 14.97
CA ARG A 67 1.51 -11.43 13.74
C ARG A 67 0.68 -11.06 12.52
N LEU A 68 1.32 -10.45 11.55
CA LEU A 68 0.73 -10.23 10.24
C LEU A 68 0.50 -11.59 9.57
N TYR A 69 -0.76 -11.87 9.21
CA TYR A 69 -1.16 -13.11 8.60
C TYR A 69 -1.30 -12.99 7.07
N TYR A 70 -1.94 -11.91 6.61
CA TYR A 70 -2.26 -11.73 5.20
C TYR A 70 -2.28 -10.24 4.85
N THR A 71 -1.87 -9.91 3.64
CA THR A 71 -2.08 -8.59 3.04
C THR A 71 -2.78 -8.73 1.70
N GLY A 72 -3.64 -7.81 1.40
CA GLY A 72 -4.37 -7.83 0.13
C GLY A 72 -4.74 -6.44 -0.35
N LEU A 73 -4.97 -6.39 -1.64
CA LEU A 73 -5.41 -5.23 -2.38
C LEU A 73 -6.87 -5.41 -2.80
N THR A 74 -7.64 -4.35 -2.81
CA THR A 74 -9.00 -4.39 -3.33
C THR A 74 -9.50 -3.03 -3.76
N ARG A 75 -10.45 -3.00 -4.69
CA ARG A 75 -11.25 -1.82 -5.02
C ARG A 75 -12.45 -1.63 -4.09
N ASN A 76 -12.77 -2.64 -3.27
CA ASN A 76 -13.83 -2.62 -2.29
C ASN A 76 -13.32 -3.20 -0.96
N LEU A 77 -12.77 -2.35 -0.10
CA LEU A 77 -12.11 -2.75 1.16
C LEU A 77 -13.06 -3.53 2.07
N LEU A 78 -14.24 -2.99 2.35
CA LEU A 78 -15.17 -3.62 3.28
C LEU A 78 -15.71 -4.95 2.75
N GLY A 79 -16.10 -4.99 1.48
CA GLY A 79 -16.58 -6.21 0.84
C GLY A 79 -15.53 -7.32 0.86
N ARG A 80 -14.26 -6.98 0.60
CA ARG A 80 -13.17 -7.97 0.58
C ARG A 80 -12.84 -8.50 1.98
N ILE A 81 -12.82 -7.65 3.00
CA ILE A 81 -12.55 -8.07 4.37
C ILE A 81 -13.69 -8.95 4.89
N ASN A 82 -14.95 -8.59 4.63
CA ASN A 82 -16.11 -9.43 4.96
C ASN A 82 -16.07 -10.81 4.26
N TRP A 83 -15.57 -10.85 3.02
CA TRP A 83 -15.37 -12.12 2.32
C TRP A 83 -14.40 -13.04 3.07
N HIS A 84 -13.32 -12.50 3.66
CA HIS A 84 -12.35 -13.27 4.43
C HIS A 84 -12.87 -13.86 5.75
N LEU A 85 -14.05 -13.48 6.20
CA LEU A 85 -14.74 -14.16 7.30
C LEU A 85 -15.29 -15.53 6.89
N LYS A 86 -15.47 -15.78 5.58
CA LYS A 86 -16.16 -16.96 5.03
C LYS A 86 -15.30 -17.81 4.09
N ASP A 87 -14.17 -17.28 3.62
CA ASP A 87 -13.30 -17.97 2.68
C ASP A 87 -12.23 -18.83 3.39
N ARG A 88 -11.21 -19.25 2.66
CA ARG A 88 -10.06 -20.02 3.18
C ARG A 88 -9.29 -19.34 4.33
N HIS A 89 -9.51 -18.05 4.55
CA HIS A 89 -8.91 -17.27 5.63
C HIS A 89 -9.78 -17.20 6.89
N ALA A 90 -11.00 -17.76 6.85
CA ALA A 90 -11.91 -17.79 8.00
C ALA A 90 -11.20 -18.36 9.24
N ASN A 91 -11.41 -17.75 10.39
CA ASN A 91 -10.84 -18.11 11.70
C ASN A 91 -9.30 -18.03 11.81
N LYS A 92 -8.59 -17.60 10.74
CA LYS A 92 -7.13 -17.52 10.73
C LYS A 92 -6.59 -16.12 11.08
N TRP A 93 -7.47 -15.16 11.31
CA TRP A 93 -7.17 -13.80 11.70
C TRP A 93 -8.21 -13.29 12.71
N ASP A 94 -7.85 -12.26 13.48
CA ASP A 94 -8.69 -11.69 14.54
C ASP A 94 -8.71 -10.17 14.53
N HIS A 95 -7.77 -9.54 13.82
CA HIS A 95 -7.70 -8.09 13.67
C HIS A 95 -7.37 -7.71 12.22
N PHE A 96 -7.71 -6.48 11.83
CA PHE A 96 -7.37 -5.93 10.54
C PHE A 96 -7.00 -4.45 10.61
N ILE A 97 -6.21 -3.99 9.64
CA ILE A 97 -5.91 -2.59 9.38
C ILE A 97 -6.25 -2.30 7.93
N ILE A 98 -6.69 -1.09 7.65
CA ILE A 98 -7.09 -0.64 6.33
C ILE A 98 -6.29 0.60 5.95
N PHE A 99 -5.82 0.62 4.71
CA PHE A 99 -5.12 1.73 4.08
C PHE A 99 -5.91 2.17 2.86
N ARG A 100 -6.54 3.35 2.91
CA ARG A 100 -7.25 3.93 1.78
C ARG A 100 -6.25 4.57 0.82
N ILE A 101 -6.27 4.16 -0.43
CA ILE A 101 -5.36 4.66 -1.46
C ILE A 101 -6.11 5.62 -2.40
N LYS A 102 -5.51 6.76 -2.69
CA LYS A 102 -6.09 7.80 -3.54
C LYS A 102 -5.99 7.46 -5.03
N LYS A 103 -4.88 6.83 -5.45
CA LYS A 103 -4.59 6.53 -6.85
C LYS A 103 -4.62 5.03 -7.11
N VAL A 104 -5.70 4.56 -7.70
CA VAL A 104 -5.91 3.15 -8.05
C VAL A 104 -4.83 2.54 -8.96
N PRO A 105 -4.22 3.27 -9.93
CA PRO A 105 -3.17 2.70 -10.79
C PRO A 105 -1.96 2.14 -10.03
N TYR A 106 -1.58 2.74 -8.90
CA TYR A 106 -0.41 2.31 -8.12
C TYR A 106 -0.70 1.24 -7.07
N LEU A 107 -1.95 0.79 -6.96
CA LEU A 107 -2.32 -0.19 -5.94
C LEU A 107 -1.57 -1.50 -6.09
N LYS A 108 -1.39 -1.96 -7.33
CA LYS A 108 -0.73 -3.23 -7.63
C LYS A 108 0.78 -3.18 -7.31
N ASP A 109 1.41 -2.04 -7.57
CA ASP A 109 2.83 -1.86 -7.27
C ASP A 109 3.06 -1.82 -5.76
N VAL A 110 2.19 -1.14 -5.01
CA VAL A 110 2.26 -1.10 -3.54
C VAL A 110 1.97 -2.47 -2.93
N GLU A 111 1.02 -3.24 -3.46
CA GLU A 111 0.77 -4.62 -3.02
C GLU A 111 2.01 -5.49 -3.26
N THR A 112 2.59 -5.43 -4.45
CA THR A 112 3.81 -6.15 -4.79
C THR A 112 4.93 -5.79 -3.83
N LEU A 113 5.15 -4.50 -3.58
CA LEU A 113 6.15 -4.01 -2.62
C LEU A 113 5.93 -4.61 -1.23
N VAL A 114 4.70 -4.53 -0.71
CA VAL A 114 4.36 -5.08 0.62
C VAL A 114 4.61 -6.58 0.67
N HIS A 115 4.23 -7.33 -0.37
CA HIS A 115 4.45 -8.78 -0.42
C HIS A 115 5.93 -9.19 -0.48
N HIS A 116 6.81 -8.33 -1.01
CA HIS A 116 8.25 -8.56 -1.00
C HIS A 116 8.92 -8.17 0.33
N LEU A 117 8.37 -7.16 1.03
CA LEU A 117 8.90 -6.72 2.33
C LEU A 117 8.48 -7.62 3.48
N VAL A 118 7.31 -8.24 3.39
CA VAL A 118 6.72 -8.99 4.49
C VAL A 118 6.36 -10.41 4.04
N ASP A 119 6.95 -11.41 4.70
CA ASP A 119 6.57 -12.80 4.49
C ASP A 119 5.35 -13.15 5.35
N THR A 120 4.22 -13.35 4.69
CA THR A 120 2.95 -13.65 5.33
C THR A 120 2.48 -15.06 5.00
N ARG A 121 2.04 -15.81 6.02
CA ARG A 121 1.55 -17.20 5.85
C ARG A 121 0.28 -17.30 5.00
N GLY A 122 -0.51 -16.23 4.93
CA GLY A 122 -1.77 -16.19 4.18
C GLY A 122 -1.61 -15.90 2.69
N ASN A 123 -0.52 -15.28 2.28
CA ASN A 123 -0.24 -14.94 0.89
C ASN A 123 0.46 -16.11 0.17
N ARG A 124 -0.15 -16.60 -0.92
CA ARG A 124 0.43 -17.70 -1.72
C ARG A 124 1.40 -17.22 -2.80
N SER A 125 1.30 -15.98 -3.22
CA SER A 125 2.18 -15.39 -4.23
C SER A 125 2.59 -13.98 -3.84
N LYS A 126 3.82 -13.59 -4.20
CA LYS A 126 4.42 -12.28 -3.89
C LYS A 126 4.29 -11.40 -5.11
N GLY A 127 3.47 -11.26 -5.92
CA GLY A 127 3.43 -10.37 -7.08
C GLY A 127 4.66 -10.48 -7.99
N LYS A 128 4.57 -9.96 -9.19
CA LYS A 128 5.68 -9.98 -10.16
C LYS A 128 6.34 -8.62 -10.21
N VAL A 129 7.64 -8.57 -9.99
CA VAL A 129 8.45 -7.39 -10.26
C VAL A 129 8.71 -7.33 -11.77
N PRO A 130 8.49 -6.18 -12.43
CA PRO A 130 8.87 -6.00 -13.83
C PRO A 130 10.35 -6.32 -14.05
N ARG A 131 10.70 -6.85 -15.24
CA ARG A 131 12.08 -7.28 -15.51
C ARG A 131 13.09 -6.14 -15.47
N ASP A 132 12.69 -4.96 -15.90
CA ASP A 132 13.46 -3.71 -15.87
C ASP A 132 13.61 -3.12 -14.46
N ALA A 133 12.76 -3.52 -13.53
CA ALA A 133 12.82 -3.14 -12.11
C ALA A 133 13.47 -4.22 -11.22
N ASP A 134 13.87 -5.36 -11.77
CA ASP A 134 14.57 -6.43 -11.03
C ASP A 134 16.07 -6.11 -10.90
N ILE A 135 16.43 -5.42 -9.83
CA ILE A 135 17.80 -5.01 -9.52
C ILE A 135 18.75 -6.22 -9.44
N ASN A 136 18.31 -7.35 -8.89
CA ASN A 136 19.14 -8.56 -8.81
C ASN A 136 19.48 -9.10 -10.20
N ARG A 137 18.56 -9.00 -11.14
CA ARG A 137 18.83 -9.36 -12.53
C ARG A 137 19.82 -8.39 -13.15
N ILE A 138 19.62 -7.08 -12.99
CA ILE A 138 20.53 -6.05 -13.49
C ILE A 138 21.94 -6.28 -12.94
N LEU A 139 22.09 -6.55 -11.64
CA LEU A 139 23.38 -6.86 -11.02
C LEU A 139 24.03 -8.12 -11.61
N ARG A 140 23.26 -9.20 -11.83
CA ARG A 140 23.77 -10.42 -12.48
C ARG A 140 24.24 -10.17 -13.91
N ASP A 141 23.55 -9.31 -14.64
CA ASP A 141 23.92 -8.96 -16.00
C ASP A 141 25.23 -8.15 -16.01
N VAL A 142 25.37 -7.16 -15.13
CA VAL A 142 26.61 -6.39 -14.94
C VAL A 142 27.78 -7.28 -14.57
N LEU A 143 27.60 -8.22 -13.65
CA LEU A 143 28.65 -9.18 -13.26
C LEU A 143 29.08 -10.07 -14.43
N ARG A 144 28.16 -10.58 -15.21
CA ARG A 144 28.47 -11.38 -16.42
C ARG A 144 29.24 -10.61 -17.46
N ASP A 145 28.88 -9.36 -17.69
CA ASP A 145 29.59 -8.49 -18.64
C ASP A 145 31.01 -8.17 -18.14
N HIS A 146 31.16 -7.94 -16.86
CA HIS A 146 32.47 -7.72 -16.25
C HIS A 146 33.38 -8.97 -16.37
N GLU A 147 32.87 -10.16 -16.09
CA GLU A 147 33.60 -11.43 -16.27
C GLU A 147 34.00 -11.67 -17.72
N ARG A 148 33.15 -11.31 -18.69
CA ARG A 148 33.44 -11.39 -20.12
C ARG A 148 34.61 -10.49 -20.48
N ASN A 149 34.54 -9.23 -20.05
CA ASN A 149 35.60 -8.25 -20.32
C ASN A 149 36.95 -8.70 -19.73
N ILE A 150 36.96 -9.24 -18.53
CA ILE A 150 38.19 -9.80 -17.92
C ILE A 150 38.75 -10.96 -18.75
N LYS A 151 37.91 -11.86 -19.25
CA LYS A 151 38.34 -12.98 -20.09
C LYS A 151 38.94 -12.49 -21.43
N GLU A 152 38.31 -11.52 -22.05
CA GLU A 152 38.81 -10.90 -23.29
C GLU A 152 40.15 -10.20 -23.07
N PHE A 153 40.29 -9.42 -21.99
CA PHE A 153 41.55 -8.81 -21.62
C PHE A 153 42.68 -9.83 -21.38
N LYS A 154 42.38 -10.90 -20.64
CA LYS A 154 43.37 -12.02 -20.44
C LYS A 154 43.78 -12.71 -21.74
N ARG A 155 42.88 -12.78 -22.74
CA ARG A 155 43.23 -13.34 -24.05
C ARG A 155 44.13 -12.42 -24.84
N ALA A 156 43.91 -11.11 -24.76
CA ALA A 156 44.68 -10.10 -25.46
C ALA A 156 46.12 -9.93 -24.92
N LEU A 157 46.36 -10.37 -23.67
CA LEU A 157 47.68 -10.37 -23.02
C LEU A 157 48.54 -11.63 -23.29
N ARG A 158 47.99 -12.61 -23.98
CA ARG A 158 48.71 -13.84 -24.40
C ARG A 158 49.23 -13.70 -25.82
#